data_53969edef67b10b8a9e404ebe0b1a341
#
_entry.id   53969edef67b10b8a9e404ebe0b1a341
#
_cell.length_a   1.000
_cell.length_b   1.000
_cell.length_c   1.000
_cell.angle_alpha   90.00
_cell.angle_beta   90.00
_cell.angle_gamma   90.00
#
_symmetry.space_group_name_H-M   'P 1'
#
loop_
_entity.id
_entity.type
_entity.pdbx_description
1 polymer ?
#
loop_
_entity_poly.entity_id
_entity_poly.type
_entity_poly.pdbx_seq_one_letter_code
_entity_poly.pdbx_strand_id
1 'polypeptide(L)'
;QFLGWSNDYVEWANGVLANADTHPNSGSTDVPSYASIDNDSHTLTLNYEWSDSTSVKYIYGKRTMEDYSISDLDGIDNSVSSGVRSDLTLQTIGGALFGQVIPNLGFNNAAADNFTLAIDMIDAINANNGDGIFWTDLTNDYEQESHEIQVIGSTGSVDWAFGFYDWE
;
A
#
# COMPACT_ATOMS: atom_id res chain seq x y z
N GLN A 1 -11.86 -30.70 -16.69
CA GLN A 1 -11.78 -29.24 -16.75
C GLN A 1 -11.91 -28.67 -15.32
N PHE A 2 -10.94 -29.00 -14.47
CA PHE A 2 -10.98 -28.66 -13.03
C PHE A 2 -10.44 -27.25 -12.73
N LEU A 3 -9.89 -26.57 -13.74
CA LEU A 3 -9.21 -25.29 -13.59
C LEU A 3 -9.67 -24.30 -14.67
N GLY A 4 -10.99 -24.10 -14.79
CA GLY A 4 -11.56 -23.08 -15.66
C GLY A 4 -12.17 -21.97 -14.82
N TRP A 5 -11.99 -20.74 -15.25
CA TRP A 5 -12.72 -19.61 -14.69
C TRP A 5 -14.22 -19.75 -14.96
N SER A 6 -15.06 -19.17 -14.09
CA SER A 6 -16.50 -19.13 -14.32
C SER A 6 -16.83 -18.42 -15.64
N ASN A 7 -17.98 -18.74 -16.23
CA ASN A 7 -18.41 -18.08 -17.44
C ASN A 7 -18.60 -16.58 -17.21
N ASP A 8 -19.08 -16.20 -16.03
CA ASP A 8 -19.31 -14.80 -15.65
C ASP A 8 -17.99 -14.00 -15.64
N TYR A 9 -16.92 -14.59 -15.09
CA TYR A 9 -15.61 -13.95 -15.13
C TYR A 9 -15.07 -13.83 -16.56
N VAL A 10 -15.20 -14.86 -17.38
CA VAL A 10 -14.74 -14.84 -18.77
C VAL A 10 -15.51 -13.81 -19.58
N GLU A 11 -16.83 -13.70 -19.39
CA GLU A 11 -17.68 -12.71 -20.05
C GLU A 11 -17.30 -11.28 -19.64
N TRP A 12 -17.12 -11.05 -18.33
CA TRP A 12 -16.63 -9.77 -17.80
C TRP A 12 -15.25 -9.41 -18.37
N ALA A 13 -14.27 -10.32 -18.33
CA ALA A 13 -12.93 -10.09 -18.85
C ALA A 13 -12.91 -9.75 -20.34
N ASN A 14 -13.74 -10.44 -21.13
CA ASN A 14 -13.90 -10.14 -22.55
C ASN A 14 -14.54 -8.75 -22.79
N GLY A 15 -15.47 -8.34 -21.93
CA GLY A 15 -16.03 -6.99 -21.96
C GLY A 15 -14.98 -5.92 -21.67
N VAL A 16 -14.14 -6.12 -20.66
CA VAL A 16 -13.03 -5.21 -20.32
C VAL A 16 -12.03 -5.12 -21.49
N LEU A 17 -11.63 -6.27 -22.07
CA LEU A 17 -10.72 -6.30 -23.20
C LEU A 17 -11.27 -5.59 -24.44
N ALA A 18 -12.56 -5.76 -24.71
CA ALA A 18 -13.22 -5.11 -25.85
C ALA A 18 -13.23 -3.57 -25.74
N ASN A 19 -13.12 -3.04 -24.51
CA ASN A 19 -13.11 -1.61 -24.23
C ASN A 19 -11.73 -1.05 -23.86
N ALA A 20 -10.69 -1.87 -23.86
CA ALA A 20 -9.35 -1.50 -23.41
C ALA A 20 -8.75 -0.31 -24.16
N ASP A 21 -9.02 -0.20 -25.46
CA ASP A 21 -8.51 0.89 -26.31
C ASP A 21 -9.27 2.22 -26.14
N THR A 22 -10.38 2.23 -25.44
CA THR A 22 -11.22 3.42 -25.29
C THR A 22 -10.86 4.29 -24.11
N HIS A 23 -9.94 3.86 -23.25
CA HIS A 23 -9.58 4.52 -21.98
C HIS A 23 -10.83 5.04 -21.22
N PRO A 24 -11.69 4.17 -20.73
CA PRO A 24 -12.94 4.59 -20.09
C PRO A 24 -12.64 5.49 -18.88
N ASN A 25 -13.44 6.57 -18.75
CA ASN A 25 -13.34 7.50 -17.61
C ASN A 25 -14.00 6.95 -16.33
N SER A 26 -14.51 5.73 -16.37
CA SER A 26 -15.18 5.06 -15.25
C SER A 26 -14.72 3.62 -15.17
N GLY A 27 -14.52 3.16 -13.96
CA GLY A 27 -14.25 1.78 -13.62
C GLY A 27 -15.30 1.27 -12.64
N SER A 28 -15.37 -0.05 -12.50
CA SER A 28 -16.19 -0.75 -11.53
C SER A 28 -15.27 -1.39 -10.50
N THR A 29 -15.60 -1.25 -9.23
CA THR A 29 -14.85 -1.84 -8.12
C THR A 29 -15.83 -2.52 -7.18
N ASP A 30 -15.42 -3.60 -6.52
CA ASP A 30 -16.23 -4.24 -5.48
C ASP A 30 -15.90 -3.74 -4.07
N VAL A 31 -14.80 -3.02 -3.91
CA VAL A 31 -14.43 -2.32 -2.69
C VAL A 31 -14.35 -0.82 -2.94
N PRO A 32 -15.06 0.03 -2.17
CA PRO A 32 -14.95 1.47 -2.30
C PRO A 32 -13.51 1.93 -2.02
N SER A 33 -12.88 2.55 -2.99
CA SER A 33 -11.56 3.15 -2.80
C SER A 33 -11.68 4.42 -1.96
N TYR A 34 -10.83 4.54 -0.96
CA TYR A 34 -10.77 5.68 -0.07
C TYR A 34 -9.31 6.00 0.27
N ALA A 35 -9.00 7.28 0.38
CA ALA A 35 -7.72 7.73 0.91
C ALA A 35 -7.91 9.00 1.74
N SER A 36 -7.22 9.06 2.86
CA SER A 36 -7.09 10.27 3.68
C SER A 36 -5.68 10.41 4.17
N ILE A 37 -5.19 11.65 4.19
CA ILE A 37 -3.90 12.00 4.76
C ILE A 37 -4.15 13.15 5.73
N ASP A 38 -3.79 12.94 6.99
CA ASP A 38 -3.68 14.00 8.00
C ASP A 38 -2.21 14.28 8.23
N ASN A 39 -1.81 15.55 8.12
CA ASN A 39 -0.43 15.98 8.22
C ASN A 39 -0.34 17.24 9.05
N ASP A 40 0.27 17.15 10.21
CA ASP A 40 0.54 18.26 11.10
C ASP A 40 2.05 18.53 11.18
N SER A 41 2.42 19.79 11.11
CA SER A 41 3.83 20.16 11.18
C SER A 41 4.05 21.48 11.92
N HIS A 42 5.08 21.49 12.75
CA HIS A 42 5.50 22.64 13.52
C HIS A 42 6.96 22.94 13.27
N THR A 43 7.28 24.20 13.06
CA THR A 43 8.68 24.65 12.94
C THR A 43 8.91 25.83 13.86
N LEU A 44 9.96 25.74 14.65
CA LEU A 44 10.48 26.84 15.47
C LEU A 44 11.84 27.27 14.92
N THR A 45 11.98 28.55 14.64
CA THR A 45 13.26 29.13 14.24
C THR A 45 13.66 30.21 15.24
N LEU A 46 14.83 30.08 15.82
CA LEU A 46 15.44 31.05 16.70
C LEU A 46 16.70 31.61 16.02
N ASN A 47 16.82 32.94 15.97
CA ASN A 47 18.01 33.60 15.47
C ASN A 47 18.60 34.44 16.61
N TYR A 48 19.91 34.35 16.77
CA TYR A 48 20.65 35.11 17.76
C TYR A 48 21.87 35.76 17.11
N GLU A 49 21.92 37.08 17.16
CA GLU A 49 23.07 37.87 16.74
C GLU A 49 24.14 37.84 17.85
N TRP A 50 25.18 37.02 17.64
CA TRP A 50 26.28 36.88 18.59
C TRP A 50 27.18 38.11 18.58
N SER A 51 27.43 38.66 17.40
CA SER A 51 28.20 39.89 17.17
C SER A 51 27.76 40.56 15.85
N ASP A 52 28.32 41.71 15.53
CA ASP A 52 28.04 42.43 14.27
C ASP A 52 28.39 41.58 13.01
N SER A 53 29.18 40.54 13.16
CA SER A 53 29.63 39.69 12.03
C SER A 53 29.32 38.21 12.20
N THR A 54 28.58 37.83 13.25
CA THR A 54 28.32 36.40 13.52
C THR A 54 26.92 36.21 14.08
N SER A 55 26.15 35.32 13.51
CA SER A 55 24.84 34.90 13.97
C SER A 55 24.75 33.40 14.21
N VAL A 56 23.89 33.01 15.13
CA VAL A 56 23.53 31.62 15.40
C VAL A 56 22.05 31.44 15.11
N LYS A 57 21.75 30.39 14.35
CA LYS A 57 20.38 30.03 14.03
C LYS A 57 20.11 28.62 14.52
N TYR A 58 19.01 28.41 15.23
CA TYR A 58 18.48 27.12 15.61
C TYR A 58 17.15 26.92 14.95
N ILE A 59 16.96 25.74 14.34
CA ILE A 59 15.72 25.33 13.72
C ILE A 59 15.31 24.01 14.34
N TYR A 60 14.09 23.96 14.85
CA TYR A 60 13.41 22.75 15.28
C TYR A 60 12.25 22.49 14.36
N GLY A 61 12.10 21.25 13.91
CA GLY A 61 10.97 20.79 13.11
C GLY A 61 10.37 19.53 13.72
N LYS A 62 9.03 19.48 13.81
CA LYS A 62 8.28 18.28 14.13
C LYS A 62 7.17 18.10 13.11
N ARG A 63 7.02 16.88 12.61
CA ARG A 63 5.97 16.50 11.66
C ARG A 63 5.37 15.17 12.08
N THR A 64 4.04 15.10 12.05
CA THR A 64 3.28 13.87 12.16
C THR A 64 2.43 13.71 10.92
N MET A 65 2.28 12.48 10.45
CA MET A 65 1.45 12.16 9.30
C MET A 65 0.74 10.83 9.58
N GLU A 66 -0.57 10.84 9.43
CA GLU A 66 -1.41 9.65 9.41
C GLU A 66 -1.95 9.49 7.99
N ASP A 67 -1.66 8.36 7.36
CA ASP A 67 -2.14 8.01 6.04
C ASP A 67 -2.99 6.75 6.15
N TYR A 68 -4.22 6.84 5.67
CA TYR A 68 -5.14 5.72 5.61
C TYR A 68 -5.65 5.57 4.17
N SER A 69 -5.57 4.36 3.64
CA SER A 69 -6.07 4.08 2.30
C SER A 69 -6.68 2.69 2.17
N ILE A 70 -7.81 2.63 1.47
CA ILE A 70 -8.42 1.40 0.98
C ILE A 70 -8.35 1.43 -0.54
N SER A 71 -7.87 0.36 -1.14
CA SER A 71 -7.78 0.23 -2.59
C SER A 71 -8.15 -1.17 -3.03
N ASP A 72 -9.04 -1.25 -4.01
CA ASP A 72 -9.27 -2.45 -4.78
C ASP A 72 -8.05 -2.71 -5.69
N LEU A 73 -7.51 -3.91 -5.65
CA LEU A 73 -6.31 -4.29 -6.41
C LEU A 73 -6.59 -5.29 -7.53
N ASP A 74 -7.75 -5.93 -7.55
CA ASP A 74 -8.09 -6.89 -8.60
C ASP A 74 -8.89 -6.29 -9.76
N GLY A 75 -9.53 -5.14 -9.53
CA GLY A 75 -10.32 -4.43 -10.55
C GLY A 75 -11.57 -5.21 -10.99
N ILE A 76 -12.06 -6.10 -10.16
CA ILE A 76 -13.24 -6.92 -10.45
C ILE A 76 -14.45 -6.30 -9.76
N ASP A 77 -15.57 -6.24 -10.43
CA ASP A 77 -16.78 -5.72 -9.83
C ASP A 77 -17.60 -6.79 -9.07
N ASN A 78 -18.50 -6.32 -8.22
CA ASN A 78 -19.37 -7.18 -7.42
C ASN A 78 -20.20 -8.18 -8.23
N SER A 79 -20.44 -7.94 -9.51
CA SER A 79 -21.25 -8.82 -10.35
C SER A 79 -20.58 -10.18 -10.61
N VAL A 80 -19.23 -10.21 -10.55
CA VAL A 80 -18.45 -11.44 -10.85
C VAL A 80 -17.62 -11.92 -9.67
N SER A 81 -17.44 -11.13 -8.62
CA SER A 81 -16.57 -11.46 -7.49
C SER A 81 -16.96 -12.76 -6.78
N SER A 82 -18.25 -13.08 -6.67
CA SER A 82 -18.71 -14.36 -6.10
C SER A 82 -18.33 -15.56 -6.96
N GLY A 83 -18.39 -15.42 -8.28
CA GLY A 83 -17.96 -16.45 -9.23
C GLY A 83 -16.45 -16.69 -9.17
N VAL A 84 -15.67 -15.61 -9.15
CA VAL A 84 -14.20 -15.68 -9.02
C VAL A 84 -13.78 -16.32 -7.70
N ARG A 85 -14.43 -15.97 -6.58
CA ARG A 85 -14.18 -16.64 -5.28
C ARG A 85 -14.45 -18.13 -5.34
N SER A 86 -15.56 -18.53 -5.94
CA SER A 86 -15.88 -19.94 -6.12
C SER A 86 -14.81 -20.67 -6.93
N ASP A 87 -14.34 -20.05 -8.01
CA ASP A 87 -13.28 -20.60 -8.84
C ASP A 87 -11.94 -20.71 -8.11
N LEU A 88 -11.55 -19.68 -7.34
CA LEU A 88 -10.34 -19.70 -6.51
C LEU A 88 -10.43 -20.80 -5.45
N THR A 89 -11.58 -20.97 -4.80
CA THR A 89 -11.81 -22.04 -3.82
C THR A 89 -11.64 -23.41 -4.47
N LEU A 90 -12.26 -23.65 -5.62
CA LEU A 90 -12.15 -24.91 -6.34
C LEU A 90 -10.73 -25.19 -6.83
N GLN A 91 -10.01 -24.17 -7.32
CA GLN A 91 -8.62 -24.30 -7.74
C GLN A 91 -7.70 -24.61 -6.54
N THR A 92 -7.94 -23.98 -5.40
CA THR A 92 -7.19 -24.20 -4.15
C THR A 92 -7.38 -25.63 -3.65
N ILE A 93 -8.62 -26.11 -3.59
CA ILE A 93 -8.93 -27.49 -3.21
C ILE A 93 -8.30 -28.47 -4.21
N GLY A 94 -8.45 -28.22 -5.50
CA GLY A 94 -7.86 -29.06 -6.55
C GLY A 94 -6.35 -29.14 -6.45
N GLY A 95 -5.68 -28.01 -6.22
CA GLY A 95 -4.23 -27.95 -6.03
C GLY A 95 -3.76 -28.77 -4.82
N ALA A 96 -4.46 -28.64 -3.67
CA ALA A 96 -4.13 -29.37 -2.47
C ALA A 96 -4.36 -30.89 -2.60
N LEU A 97 -5.50 -31.30 -3.17
CA LEU A 97 -5.86 -32.74 -3.29
C LEU A 97 -5.02 -33.50 -4.32
N PHE A 98 -4.63 -32.87 -5.40
CA PHE A 98 -3.90 -33.52 -6.50
C PHE A 98 -2.39 -33.27 -6.45
N GLY A 99 -1.88 -32.62 -5.38
CA GLY A 99 -0.45 -32.35 -5.21
C GLY A 99 0.13 -31.44 -6.30
N GLN A 100 -0.72 -30.71 -7.01
CA GLN A 100 -0.27 -29.76 -8.01
C GLN A 100 0.22 -28.49 -7.32
N VAL A 101 1.45 -28.09 -7.63
CA VAL A 101 1.98 -26.80 -7.22
C VAL A 101 1.24 -25.72 -7.99
N ILE A 102 0.49 -24.88 -7.32
CA ILE A 102 -0.04 -23.65 -7.91
C ILE A 102 1.07 -22.62 -7.82
N PRO A 103 1.68 -22.20 -8.96
CA PRO A 103 2.75 -21.20 -8.93
C PRO A 103 2.26 -19.94 -8.21
N ASN A 104 3.10 -19.39 -7.36
CA ASN A 104 2.86 -18.20 -6.59
C ASN A 104 1.92 -18.31 -5.36
N LEU A 105 1.30 -19.46 -5.11
CA LEU A 105 0.48 -19.65 -3.90
C LEU A 105 1.20 -20.42 -2.78
N GLY A 106 2.47 -20.75 -2.95
CA GLY A 106 3.30 -21.38 -1.91
C GLY A 106 3.01 -22.85 -1.62
N PHE A 107 2.16 -23.54 -2.40
CA PHE A 107 1.94 -24.98 -2.25
C PHE A 107 3.23 -25.75 -2.57
N ASN A 108 3.56 -26.68 -1.69
CA ASN A 108 4.67 -27.61 -1.87
C ASN A 108 4.17 -29.05 -2.04
N ASN A 109 5.07 -30.01 -2.20
CA ASN A 109 4.71 -31.42 -2.40
C ASN A 109 4.33 -32.17 -1.11
N ALA A 110 4.27 -31.51 0.05
CA ALA A 110 3.85 -32.12 1.31
C ALA A 110 2.32 -32.03 1.44
N ALA A 111 1.62 -33.12 1.15
CA ALA A 111 0.15 -33.13 1.04
C ALA A 111 -0.59 -32.60 2.30
N ALA A 112 -0.05 -32.85 3.50
CA ALA A 112 -0.66 -32.38 4.73
C ALA A 112 -0.53 -30.85 4.90
N ASP A 113 0.64 -30.32 4.58
CA ASP A 113 0.90 -28.87 4.66
C ASP A 113 0.11 -28.13 3.59
N ASN A 114 0.00 -28.68 2.39
CA ASN A 114 -0.81 -28.14 1.32
C ASN A 114 -2.30 -28.09 1.68
N PHE A 115 -2.79 -29.11 2.39
CA PHE A 115 -4.20 -29.18 2.79
C PHE A 115 -4.51 -28.12 3.87
N THR A 116 -3.64 -27.95 4.85
CA THR A 116 -3.78 -26.90 5.87
C THR A 116 -3.75 -25.51 5.22
N LEU A 117 -2.76 -25.26 4.36
CA LEU A 117 -2.66 -23.99 3.63
C LEU A 117 -3.90 -23.73 2.77
N ALA A 118 -4.44 -24.76 2.11
CA ALA A 118 -5.67 -24.64 1.32
C ALA A 118 -6.87 -24.25 2.18
N ILE A 119 -7.01 -24.81 3.37
CA ILE A 119 -8.09 -24.44 4.30
C ILE A 119 -7.92 -22.97 4.74
N ASP A 120 -6.72 -22.57 5.16
CA ASP A 120 -6.45 -21.22 5.60
C ASP A 120 -6.76 -20.20 4.49
N MET A 121 -6.41 -20.52 3.24
CA MET A 121 -6.75 -19.68 2.08
C MET A 121 -8.25 -19.62 1.80
N ILE A 122 -8.96 -20.75 1.90
CA ILE A 122 -10.43 -20.81 1.74
C ILE A 122 -11.10 -19.98 2.82
N ASP A 123 -10.63 -20.09 4.06
CA ASP A 123 -11.17 -19.31 5.18
C ASP A 123 -10.93 -17.82 4.97
N ALA A 124 -9.75 -17.42 4.49
CA ALA A 124 -9.44 -16.03 4.14
C ALA A 124 -10.32 -15.50 3.00
N ILE A 125 -10.53 -16.30 1.93
CA ILE A 125 -11.42 -15.96 0.81
C ILE A 125 -12.87 -15.80 1.30
N ASN A 126 -13.33 -16.67 2.20
CA ASN A 126 -14.70 -16.64 2.71
C ASN A 126 -14.93 -15.56 3.79
N ALA A 127 -13.90 -15.21 4.56
CA ALA A 127 -13.99 -14.16 5.58
C ALA A 127 -14.29 -12.77 4.99
N ASN A 128 -13.99 -12.57 3.73
CA ASN A 128 -14.23 -11.32 3.01
C ASN A 128 -15.71 -11.07 2.62
N ASN A 129 -16.65 -11.92 3.01
CA ASN A 129 -18.11 -11.72 2.98
C ASN A 129 -18.70 -10.94 1.78
N GLY A 130 -18.04 -10.95 0.63
CA GLY A 130 -18.52 -10.22 -0.53
C GLY A 130 -17.82 -8.88 -0.80
N ASP A 131 -16.91 -8.46 0.06
CA ASP A 131 -16.26 -7.15 -0.04
C ASP A 131 -14.96 -7.20 -0.83
N GLY A 132 -14.97 -7.85 -2.00
CA GLY A 132 -13.79 -7.97 -2.86
C GLY A 132 -12.99 -9.25 -2.64
N ILE A 133 -12.12 -9.55 -3.60
CA ILE A 133 -11.25 -10.73 -3.59
C ILE A 133 -9.84 -10.34 -3.18
N PHE A 134 -9.35 -9.22 -3.71
CA PHE A 134 -8.02 -8.75 -3.43
C PHE A 134 -8.00 -7.22 -3.30
N TRP A 135 -7.91 -6.75 -2.09
CA TRP A 135 -7.89 -5.33 -1.73
C TRP A 135 -6.89 -5.05 -0.62
N THR A 136 -6.54 -3.81 -0.42
CA THR A 136 -5.69 -3.37 0.69
C THR A 136 -6.43 -2.42 1.60
N ASP A 137 -6.16 -2.58 2.89
CA ASP A 137 -6.49 -1.63 3.95
C ASP A 137 -5.16 -1.28 4.63
N LEU A 138 -4.68 -0.07 4.42
CA LEU A 138 -3.37 0.37 4.83
C LEU A 138 -3.48 1.59 5.73
N THR A 139 -2.86 1.49 6.89
CA THR A 139 -2.65 2.63 7.80
C THR A 139 -1.15 2.80 8.01
N ASN A 140 -0.65 4.01 7.81
CA ASN A 140 0.72 4.39 8.11
C ASN A 140 0.70 5.56 9.08
N ASP A 141 1.39 5.39 10.20
CA ASP A 141 1.67 6.45 11.15
C ASP A 141 3.15 6.82 11.04
N TYR A 142 3.40 8.08 10.87
CA TYR A 142 4.74 8.61 10.69
C TYR A 142 4.97 9.81 11.59
N GLU A 143 6.06 9.79 12.34
CA GLU A 143 6.52 10.91 13.14
C GLU A 143 7.98 11.21 12.79
N GLN A 144 8.30 12.48 12.64
CA GLN A 144 9.63 12.96 12.37
C GLN A 144 9.93 14.15 13.26
N GLU A 145 11.11 14.16 13.86
CA GLU A 145 11.66 15.28 14.61
C GLU A 145 13.05 15.65 14.05
N SER A 146 13.35 16.94 14.00
CA SER A 146 14.63 17.41 13.49
C SER A 146 15.13 18.63 14.26
N HIS A 147 16.46 18.69 14.40
CA HIS A 147 17.17 19.79 15.03
C HIS A 147 18.30 20.25 14.12
N GLU A 148 18.39 21.54 13.89
CA GLU A 148 19.47 22.13 13.10
C GLU A 148 20.04 23.34 13.86
N ILE A 149 21.37 23.37 13.97
CA ILE A 149 22.09 24.53 14.48
C ILE A 149 23.03 25.02 13.39
N GLN A 150 22.95 26.29 13.06
CA GLN A 150 23.82 26.96 12.10
C GLN A 150 24.56 28.11 12.80
N VAL A 151 25.85 28.24 12.52
CA VAL A 151 26.65 29.43 12.88
C VAL A 151 27.14 30.02 11.58
N ILE A 152 26.76 31.26 11.35
CA ILE A 152 27.04 32.00 10.10
C ILE A 152 27.81 33.24 10.46
N GLY A 153 28.87 33.53 9.73
CA GLY A 153 29.68 34.69 10.01
C GLY A 153 30.51 35.18 8.82
N SER A 154 31.12 36.32 9.02
CA SER A 154 32.07 36.91 8.09
C SER A 154 33.34 37.36 8.76
N THR A 155 34.49 37.22 8.09
CA THR A 155 35.77 37.65 8.57
C THR A 155 36.57 38.28 7.40
N GLY A 156 36.67 39.59 7.38
CA GLY A 156 37.28 40.31 6.27
C GLY A 156 36.46 40.15 4.98
N SER A 157 37.04 39.48 3.97
CA SER A 157 36.38 39.20 2.69
C SER A 157 35.85 37.76 2.56
N VAL A 158 35.81 36.98 3.67
CA VAL A 158 35.38 35.60 3.68
C VAL A 158 34.11 35.47 4.49
N ASP A 159 33.05 34.95 3.84
CA ASP A 159 31.82 34.53 4.51
C ASP A 159 31.91 33.01 4.77
N TRP A 160 31.48 32.58 5.95
CA TRP A 160 31.53 31.19 6.36
C TRP A 160 30.25 30.76 7.09
N ALA A 161 29.93 29.48 6.98
CA ALA A 161 28.83 28.85 7.69
C ALA A 161 29.25 27.46 8.17
N PHE A 162 28.84 27.12 9.40
CA PHE A 162 28.95 25.78 9.97
C PHE A 162 27.58 25.36 10.48
N GLY A 163 27.23 24.10 10.30
CA GLY A 163 25.96 23.58 10.77
C GLY A 163 26.06 22.16 11.26
N PHE A 164 25.15 21.83 12.15
CA PHE A 164 24.86 20.46 12.60
C PHE A 164 23.39 20.20 12.41
N TYR A 165 23.06 19.02 11.88
CA TYR A 165 21.69 18.57 11.65
C TYR A 165 21.51 17.18 12.21
N ASP A 166 20.43 16.97 12.97
CA ASP A 166 20.02 15.70 13.55
C ASP A 166 18.52 15.48 13.24
N TRP A 167 18.15 14.23 13.00
CA TRP A 167 16.76 13.86 12.70
C TRP A 167 16.48 12.41 13.08
N GLU A 168 15.25 12.15 13.51
CA GLU A 168 14.68 10.84 13.82
C GLU A 168 13.44 10.58 12.97
#